data_c95685a05b4348389a87c75aa9ecfe82
#
_entry.id   c95685a05b4348389a87c75aa9ecfe82
#
_cell.length_a   1.000
_cell.length_b   1.000
_cell.length_c   1.000
_cell.angle_alpha   90.00
_cell.angle_beta   90.00
_cell.angle_gamma   90.00
#
_symmetry.space_group_name_H-M   'P 1'
#
loop_
_entity.id
_entity.type
_entity.pdbx_description
1 polymer ?
#
loop_
_entity_poly.entity_id
_entity_poly.type
_entity_poly.pdbx_seq_one_letter_code
_entity_poly.pdbx_strand_id
1 'polypeptide(L)'
;MRPGSYQNSNADRIQDTEVSPESVLEQLGAIMNEDLLFILATNIHRLPFESRKDAQVIFSTAFRYKRPGQSDPEVLHHIVTFRPEIIIALCRGYDRRESAMPCGGVLREALKYDAICALLLYDEPTEDGHALDLGNVNPDLPSSGNGVLWNFFDWIDKGAFEVSADAFNTFRVPSSLERHGD
;
A
#
# COMPACT_ATOMS: atom_id res chain seq x y z
N MET A 1 59.21 15.51 -30.54
CA MET A 1 58.06 14.66 -30.42
C MET A 1 57.45 14.86 -29.01
N ARG A 2 56.29 15.49 -28.89
CA ARG A 2 55.55 15.65 -27.64
C ARG A 2 54.37 14.68 -27.68
N PRO A 3 54.10 13.86 -26.65
CA PRO A 3 52.90 13.07 -26.61
C PRO A 3 51.71 13.90 -26.18
N GLY A 4 50.60 13.74 -26.90
CA GLY A 4 49.35 14.47 -26.72
C GLY A 4 48.66 14.10 -25.41
N SER A 5 48.14 15.15 -24.77
CA SER A 5 47.23 15.06 -23.63
C SER A 5 45.86 14.58 -24.11
N TYR A 6 45.47 13.37 -23.73
CA TYR A 6 44.04 12.95 -23.82
C TYR A 6 43.32 13.61 -22.65
N GLN A 7 42.55 14.66 -22.96
CA GLN A 7 41.53 15.18 -22.08
C GLN A 7 40.35 14.20 -22.11
N ASN A 8 40.17 13.49 -21.01
CA ASN A 8 39.00 12.69 -20.74
C ASN A 8 37.91 13.62 -20.15
N SER A 9 37.15 14.25 -21.04
CA SER A 9 35.97 15.04 -20.70
C SER A 9 34.75 14.18 -20.98
N ASN A 10 34.21 13.56 -19.97
CA ASN A 10 32.77 13.28 -19.80
C ASN A 10 32.61 12.47 -18.51
N ALA A 11 32.82 13.11 -17.37
CA ALA A 11 32.13 12.70 -16.17
C ALA A 11 30.72 13.30 -16.30
N ASP A 12 29.76 12.51 -16.81
CA ASP A 12 28.35 12.78 -16.66
C ASP A 12 28.07 12.95 -15.17
N ARG A 13 28.04 14.18 -14.71
CA ARG A 13 27.42 14.56 -13.46
C ARG A 13 25.94 14.21 -13.64
N ILE A 14 25.52 13.05 -13.13
CA ILE A 14 24.16 12.84 -12.72
C ILE A 14 23.93 13.94 -11.67
N GLN A 15 23.31 15.03 -12.09
CA GLN A 15 22.77 16.01 -11.15
C GLN A 15 21.67 15.24 -10.42
N ASP A 16 21.89 14.90 -9.16
CA ASP A 16 20.82 14.62 -8.22
C ASP A 16 19.94 15.87 -8.19
N THR A 17 18.93 15.86 -9.06
CA THR A 17 17.91 16.89 -9.05
C THR A 17 17.11 16.61 -7.79
N GLU A 18 17.34 17.40 -6.73
CA GLU A 18 16.46 17.38 -5.56
C GLU A 18 15.04 17.56 -6.06
N VAL A 19 14.24 16.50 -5.95
CA VAL A 19 12.83 16.53 -6.35
C VAL A 19 12.10 17.44 -5.38
N SER A 20 11.56 18.55 -5.88
CA SER A 20 10.84 19.49 -5.00
C SER A 20 9.60 18.84 -4.39
N PRO A 21 9.21 19.21 -3.17
CA PRO A 21 7.98 18.72 -2.56
C PRO A 21 6.73 18.93 -3.42
N GLU A 22 6.68 20.04 -4.16
CA GLU A 22 5.58 20.35 -5.08
C GLU A 22 5.53 19.35 -6.23
N SER A 23 6.68 18.96 -6.80
CA SER A 23 6.74 17.98 -7.87
C SER A 23 6.29 16.59 -7.40
N VAL A 24 6.59 16.20 -6.16
CA VAL A 24 6.11 14.95 -5.57
C VAL A 24 4.59 14.96 -5.42
N LEU A 25 4.02 16.07 -4.96
CA LEU A 25 2.56 16.24 -4.83
C LEU A 25 1.85 16.16 -6.18
N GLU A 26 2.41 16.82 -7.20
CA GLU A 26 1.86 16.76 -8.55
C GLU A 26 1.86 15.32 -9.09
N GLN A 27 2.96 14.60 -8.90
CA GLN A 27 3.06 13.19 -9.30
C GLN A 27 2.09 12.30 -8.54
N LEU A 28 1.94 12.48 -7.22
CA LEU A 28 0.96 11.73 -6.43
C LEU A 28 -0.47 12.04 -6.86
N GLY A 29 -0.78 13.31 -7.17
CA GLY A 29 -2.07 13.70 -7.72
C GLY A 29 -2.37 12.99 -9.05
N ALA A 30 -1.40 12.94 -9.97
CA ALA A 30 -1.54 12.21 -11.22
C ALA A 30 -1.74 10.70 -10.99
N ILE A 31 -0.96 10.08 -10.10
CA ILE A 31 -1.08 8.66 -9.74
C ILE A 31 -2.50 8.32 -9.22
N MET A 32 -3.07 9.19 -8.38
CA MET A 32 -4.43 9.01 -7.84
C MET A 32 -5.50 9.23 -8.91
N ASN A 33 -5.38 10.28 -9.72
CA ASN A 33 -6.34 10.60 -10.76
C ASN A 33 -6.42 9.56 -11.88
N GLU A 34 -5.30 8.91 -12.19
CA GLU A 34 -5.22 7.85 -13.21
C GLU A 34 -5.46 6.45 -12.63
N ASP A 35 -5.93 6.35 -11.39
CA ASP A 35 -6.17 5.07 -10.69
C ASP A 35 -4.96 4.10 -10.69
N LEU A 36 -3.73 4.63 -10.80
CA LEU A 36 -2.54 3.80 -10.93
C LEU A 36 -2.34 2.87 -9.72
N LEU A 37 -2.65 3.32 -8.51
CA LEU A 37 -2.54 2.48 -7.31
C LEU A 37 -3.50 1.29 -7.36
N PHE A 38 -4.73 1.49 -7.86
CA PHE A 38 -5.69 0.41 -8.04
C PHE A 38 -5.23 -0.59 -9.11
N ILE A 39 -4.73 -0.08 -10.24
CA ILE A 39 -4.19 -0.91 -11.32
C ILE A 39 -2.99 -1.71 -10.82
N LEU A 40 -2.08 -1.12 -10.06
CA LEU A 40 -0.94 -1.82 -9.48
C LEU A 40 -1.38 -2.88 -8.47
N ALA A 41 -2.26 -2.55 -7.52
CA ALA A 41 -2.74 -3.48 -6.48
C ALA A 41 -3.36 -4.73 -7.09
N THR A 42 -4.22 -4.56 -8.10
CA THR A 42 -4.94 -5.66 -8.76
C THR A 42 -4.05 -6.51 -9.67
N ASN A 43 -2.94 -5.97 -10.20
CA ASN A 43 -2.08 -6.64 -11.17
C ASN A 43 -0.66 -6.94 -10.68
N ILE A 44 -0.34 -6.70 -9.42
CA ILE A 44 1.02 -6.88 -8.89
C ILE A 44 1.57 -8.30 -9.13
N HIS A 45 0.71 -9.31 -9.11
CA HIS A 45 1.06 -10.70 -9.39
C HIS A 45 1.54 -10.95 -10.82
N ARG A 46 1.17 -10.08 -11.76
CA ARG A 46 1.54 -10.17 -13.19
C ARG A 46 2.87 -9.50 -13.50
N LEU A 47 3.33 -8.65 -12.60
CA LEU A 47 4.57 -7.90 -12.82
C LEU A 47 5.79 -8.82 -12.70
N PRO A 48 6.88 -8.55 -13.43
CA PRO A 48 8.18 -9.14 -13.17
C PRO A 48 8.65 -8.87 -11.75
N PHE A 49 9.57 -9.69 -11.24
CA PHE A 49 10.03 -9.63 -9.86
C PHE A 49 10.53 -8.23 -9.44
N GLU A 50 11.37 -7.60 -10.28
CA GLU A 50 11.89 -6.24 -9.97
C GLU A 50 10.77 -5.20 -9.99
N SER A 51 9.86 -5.26 -10.95
CA SER A 51 8.73 -4.32 -11.04
C SER A 51 7.75 -4.46 -9.86
N ARG A 52 7.68 -5.63 -9.20
CA ARG A 52 6.90 -5.77 -7.94
C ARG A 52 7.55 -4.99 -6.80
N LYS A 53 8.88 -4.93 -6.74
CA LYS A 53 9.59 -4.10 -5.77
C LYS A 53 9.35 -2.61 -6.06
N ASP A 54 9.39 -2.21 -7.33
CA ASP A 54 9.11 -0.83 -7.71
C ASP A 54 7.67 -0.43 -7.33
N ALA A 55 6.69 -1.31 -7.58
CA ALA A 55 5.31 -1.09 -7.14
C ALA A 55 5.22 -0.93 -5.62
N GLN A 56 5.93 -1.75 -4.84
CA GLN A 56 6.00 -1.61 -3.39
C GLN A 56 6.60 -0.27 -2.97
N VAL A 57 7.64 0.20 -3.65
CA VAL A 57 8.26 1.51 -3.38
C VAL A 57 7.29 2.64 -3.67
N ILE A 58 6.53 2.57 -4.78
CA ILE A 58 5.50 3.57 -5.13
C ILE A 58 4.46 3.68 -4.01
N PHE A 59 3.89 2.56 -3.58
CA PHE A 59 2.93 2.54 -2.46
C PHE A 59 3.52 3.08 -1.17
N SER A 60 4.72 2.59 -0.79
CA SER A 60 5.37 3.02 0.45
C SER A 60 5.67 4.52 0.45
N THR A 61 6.06 5.07 -0.69
CA THR A 61 6.29 6.51 -0.85
C THR A 61 4.98 7.28 -0.71
N ALA A 62 3.91 6.81 -1.37
CA ALA A 62 2.59 7.43 -1.29
C ALA A 62 2.06 7.46 0.16
N PHE A 63 2.20 6.37 0.92
CA PHE A 63 1.78 6.32 2.32
C PHE A 63 2.65 7.11 3.29
N ARG A 64 3.88 7.45 2.92
CA ARG A 64 4.78 8.25 3.77
C ARG A 64 4.71 9.73 3.48
N TYR A 65 4.29 10.10 2.28
CA TYR A 65 4.32 11.49 1.86
C TYR A 65 3.13 12.27 2.43
N LYS A 66 3.45 13.30 3.21
CA LYS A 66 2.48 14.20 3.83
C LYS A 66 2.71 15.62 3.35
N ARG A 67 1.64 16.36 3.11
CA ARG A 67 1.76 17.81 2.87
C ARG A 67 2.22 18.51 4.15
N PRO A 68 3.00 19.58 4.04
CA PRO A 68 3.33 20.40 5.19
C PRO A 68 2.05 20.83 5.94
N GLY A 69 1.99 20.58 7.25
CA GLY A 69 0.85 20.93 8.10
C GLY A 69 -0.29 19.89 8.13
N GLN A 70 -0.19 18.76 7.42
CA GLN A 70 -1.14 17.66 7.53
C GLN A 70 -0.62 16.54 8.43
N SER A 71 -1.52 15.93 9.20
CA SER A 71 -1.22 14.77 10.05
C SER A 71 -1.05 13.50 9.22
N ASP A 72 -1.86 13.37 8.17
CA ASP A 72 -2.01 12.14 7.39
C ASP A 72 -1.57 12.32 5.93
N PRO A 73 -1.12 11.24 5.27
CA PRO A 73 -0.82 11.25 3.85
C PRO A 73 -2.07 11.53 3.01
N GLU A 74 -1.89 12.26 1.91
CA GLU A 74 -3.00 12.57 1.00
C GLU A 74 -3.62 11.29 0.39
N VAL A 75 -2.79 10.29 0.11
CA VAL A 75 -3.24 9.00 -0.42
C VAL A 75 -4.17 8.26 0.54
N LEU A 76 -4.02 8.47 1.85
CA LEU A 76 -4.90 7.84 2.85
C LEU A 76 -6.34 8.29 2.66
N HIS A 77 -6.58 9.61 2.56
CA HIS A 77 -7.91 10.15 2.29
C HIS A 77 -8.48 9.64 0.97
N HIS A 78 -7.66 9.63 -0.08
CA HIS A 78 -8.08 9.11 -1.39
C HIS A 78 -8.53 7.65 -1.31
N ILE A 79 -7.74 6.79 -0.66
CA ILE A 79 -8.07 5.38 -0.52
C ILE A 79 -9.36 5.18 0.29
N VAL A 80 -9.43 5.78 1.48
CA VAL A 80 -10.56 5.56 2.40
C VAL A 80 -11.87 6.08 1.82
N THR A 81 -11.83 7.20 1.09
CA THR A 81 -13.05 7.86 0.59
C THR A 81 -13.46 7.38 -0.81
N PHE A 82 -12.51 7.13 -1.70
CA PHE A 82 -12.82 6.93 -3.12
C PHE A 82 -12.40 5.56 -3.65
N ARG A 83 -11.41 4.89 -3.03
CA ARG A 83 -10.82 3.64 -3.56
C ARG A 83 -10.49 2.61 -2.50
N PRO A 84 -11.42 2.25 -1.60
CA PRO A 84 -11.20 1.24 -0.56
C PRO A 84 -10.79 -0.12 -1.16
N GLU A 85 -11.17 -0.39 -2.40
CA GLU A 85 -10.85 -1.62 -3.13
C GLU A 85 -9.34 -1.82 -3.32
N ILE A 86 -8.53 -0.77 -3.22
CA ILE A 86 -7.06 -0.88 -3.26
C ILE A 86 -6.56 -1.75 -2.11
N ILE A 87 -7.05 -1.50 -0.90
CA ILE A 87 -6.64 -2.27 0.29
C ILE A 87 -7.13 -3.71 0.21
N ILE A 88 -8.36 -3.91 -0.26
CA ILE A 88 -8.95 -5.24 -0.46
C ILE A 88 -8.13 -6.03 -1.49
N ALA A 89 -7.76 -5.40 -2.62
CA ALA A 89 -6.93 -6.03 -3.64
C ALA A 89 -5.53 -6.40 -3.12
N LEU A 90 -4.92 -5.55 -2.29
CA LEU A 90 -3.65 -5.85 -1.63
C LEU A 90 -3.77 -7.04 -0.67
N CYS A 91 -4.85 -7.14 0.11
CA CYS A 91 -5.11 -8.32 0.96
C CYS A 91 -5.23 -9.59 0.10
N ARG A 92 -6.01 -9.56 -0.98
CA ARG A 92 -6.15 -10.69 -1.92
C ARG A 92 -4.84 -11.04 -2.66
N GLY A 93 -3.84 -10.17 -2.58
CA GLY A 93 -2.47 -10.49 -3.01
C GLY A 93 -1.91 -11.73 -2.34
N TYR A 94 -2.39 -12.12 -1.15
CA TYR A 94 -2.02 -13.35 -0.45
C TYR A 94 -2.57 -14.63 -1.09
N ASP A 95 -3.55 -14.53 -1.97
CA ASP A 95 -4.06 -15.67 -2.74
C ASP A 95 -3.01 -16.25 -3.71
N ARG A 96 -1.94 -15.50 -3.96
CA ARG A 96 -0.87 -15.88 -4.90
C ARG A 96 0.50 -15.66 -4.28
N ARG A 97 1.33 -16.69 -4.35
CA ARG A 97 2.69 -16.67 -3.78
C ARG A 97 3.54 -15.51 -4.32
N GLU A 98 3.40 -15.19 -5.61
CA GLU A 98 4.20 -14.16 -6.29
C GLU A 98 3.92 -12.75 -5.76
N SER A 99 2.69 -12.49 -5.31
CA SER A 99 2.25 -11.16 -4.83
C SER A 99 2.18 -11.06 -3.31
N ALA A 100 2.18 -12.18 -2.57
CA ALA A 100 2.01 -12.18 -1.12
C ALA A 100 2.99 -11.24 -0.40
N MET A 101 4.29 -11.44 -0.60
CA MET A 101 5.32 -10.63 0.08
C MET A 101 5.29 -9.15 -0.31
N PRO A 102 5.22 -8.75 -1.60
CA PRO A 102 5.07 -7.36 -1.99
C PRO A 102 3.81 -6.70 -1.42
N CYS A 103 2.67 -7.37 -1.50
CA CYS A 103 1.41 -6.86 -0.95
C CYS A 103 1.45 -6.75 0.57
N GLY A 104 2.01 -7.74 1.27
CA GLY A 104 2.20 -7.69 2.71
C GLY A 104 3.08 -6.52 3.16
N GLY A 105 4.15 -6.25 2.41
CA GLY A 105 5.00 -5.08 2.66
C GLY A 105 4.24 -3.76 2.58
N VAL A 106 3.39 -3.60 1.56
CA VAL A 106 2.53 -2.41 1.40
C VAL A 106 1.48 -2.35 2.51
N LEU A 107 0.81 -3.46 2.80
CA LEU A 107 -0.23 -3.52 3.84
C LEU A 107 0.31 -3.13 5.20
N ARG A 108 1.51 -3.55 5.58
CA ARG A 108 2.11 -3.16 6.86
C ARG A 108 2.39 -1.66 6.98
N GLU A 109 2.62 -0.96 5.87
CA GLU A 109 2.68 0.52 5.88
C GLU A 109 1.27 1.13 6.00
N ALA A 110 0.29 0.59 5.27
CA ALA A 110 -1.08 1.08 5.28
C ALA A 110 -1.79 0.86 6.63
N LEU A 111 -1.59 -0.30 7.26
CA LEU A 111 -2.20 -0.69 8.54
C LEU A 111 -1.67 0.08 9.76
N LYS A 112 -0.74 1.00 9.57
CA LYS A 112 -0.36 1.98 10.61
C LYS A 112 -1.43 3.05 10.82
N TYR A 113 -2.41 3.14 9.92
CA TYR A 113 -3.50 4.11 9.96
C TYR A 113 -4.80 3.45 10.40
N ASP A 114 -5.40 3.95 11.46
CA ASP A 114 -6.63 3.39 12.05
C ASP A 114 -7.78 3.33 11.04
N ALA A 115 -7.88 4.32 10.15
CA ALA A 115 -8.88 4.34 9.08
C ALA A 115 -8.77 3.14 8.13
N ILE A 116 -7.55 2.66 7.84
CA ILE A 116 -7.34 1.45 7.03
C ILE A 116 -7.69 0.20 7.82
N CYS A 117 -7.37 0.17 9.11
CA CYS A 117 -7.77 -0.93 10.00
C CYS A 117 -9.29 -1.05 10.09
N ALA A 118 -9.98 0.09 10.26
CA ALA A 118 -11.44 0.13 10.27
C ALA A 118 -12.04 -0.35 8.94
N LEU A 119 -11.47 0.08 7.80
CA LEU A 119 -11.89 -0.37 6.49
C LEU A 119 -11.83 -1.90 6.36
N LEU A 120 -10.75 -2.53 6.83
CA LEU A 120 -10.62 -3.99 6.78
C LEU A 120 -11.55 -4.74 7.74
N LEU A 121 -11.80 -4.17 8.91
CA LEU A 121 -12.70 -4.77 9.91
C LEU A 121 -14.15 -4.76 9.46
N TYR A 122 -14.55 -3.72 8.74
CA TYR A 122 -15.92 -3.47 8.32
C TYR A 122 -16.12 -3.62 6.80
N ASP A 123 -15.15 -4.22 6.09
CA ASP A 123 -15.30 -4.60 4.69
C ASP A 123 -16.31 -5.74 4.56
N GLU A 124 -17.58 -5.38 4.57
CA GLU A 124 -18.68 -6.30 4.32
C GLU A 124 -19.23 -6.05 2.92
N PRO A 125 -19.50 -7.12 2.15
CA PRO A 125 -20.16 -6.97 0.88
C PRO A 125 -21.54 -6.34 1.12
N THR A 126 -21.75 -5.13 0.61
CA THR A 126 -23.09 -4.54 0.59
C THR A 126 -23.94 -5.25 -0.45
N GLU A 127 -25.24 -5.38 -0.19
CA GLU A 127 -26.20 -6.03 -1.12
C GLU A 127 -26.18 -5.37 -2.51
N ASP A 128 -25.81 -4.08 -2.58
CA ASP A 128 -25.76 -3.30 -3.80
C ASP A 128 -24.36 -3.32 -4.48
N GLY A 129 -23.37 -4.02 -3.91
CA GLY A 129 -22.01 -4.12 -4.47
C GLY A 129 -21.20 -2.82 -4.39
N HIS A 130 -21.64 -1.84 -3.63
CA HIS A 130 -20.92 -0.58 -3.42
C HIS A 130 -19.78 -0.75 -2.42
N ALA A 131 -18.74 0.07 -2.61
CA ALA A 131 -17.64 0.17 -1.67
C ALA A 131 -18.16 0.60 -0.27
N LEU A 132 -17.50 0.10 0.77
CA LEU A 132 -17.83 0.42 2.15
C LEU A 132 -17.78 1.94 2.39
N ASP A 133 -18.88 2.51 2.85
CA ASP A 133 -18.91 3.87 3.39
C ASP A 133 -18.65 3.82 4.89
N LEU A 134 -17.43 4.12 5.30
CA LEU A 134 -17.04 4.17 6.71
C LEU A 134 -17.88 5.15 7.54
N GLY A 135 -18.51 6.14 6.91
CA GLY A 135 -19.43 7.08 7.58
C GLY A 135 -20.72 6.42 8.06
N ASN A 136 -21.11 5.28 7.45
CA ASN A 136 -22.31 4.54 7.78
C ASN A 136 -22.05 3.29 8.66
N VAL A 137 -20.78 3.02 9.00
CA VAL A 137 -20.43 1.90 9.86
C VAL A 137 -20.88 2.19 11.30
N ASN A 138 -21.62 1.26 11.88
CA ASN A 138 -21.92 1.29 13.31
C ASN A 138 -20.93 0.42 14.07
N PRO A 139 -19.97 0.99 14.81
CA PRO A 139 -18.92 0.24 15.51
C PRO A 139 -19.47 -0.61 16.68
N ASP A 140 -20.70 -0.35 17.12
CA ASP A 140 -21.37 -1.12 18.20
C ASP A 140 -21.97 -2.46 17.69
N LEU A 141 -22.05 -2.63 16.38
CA LEU A 141 -22.51 -3.88 15.79
C LEU A 141 -21.32 -4.84 15.56
N PRO A 142 -21.48 -6.13 15.87
CA PRO A 142 -20.45 -7.11 15.55
C PRO A 142 -20.26 -7.21 14.02
N SER A 143 -19.01 -7.34 13.57
CA SER A 143 -18.70 -7.66 12.17
C SER A 143 -19.35 -8.99 11.76
N SER A 144 -19.82 -9.09 10.52
CA SER A 144 -20.40 -10.33 9.96
C SER A 144 -19.41 -11.49 9.89
N GLY A 145 -18.11 -11.20 9.94
CA GLY A 145 -17.04 -12.18 9.73
C GLY A 145 -16.81 -12.53 8.24
N ASN A 146 -17.43 -11.81 7.31
CA ASN A 146 -17.33 -12.09 5.86
C ASN A 146 -16.32 -11.18 5.13
N GLY A 147 -15.78 -10.16 5.82
CA GLY A 147 -14.78 -9.24 5.25
C GLY A 147 -13.44 -9.90 4.94
N VAL A 148 -12.63 -9.24 4.11
CA VAL A 148 -11.33 -9.76 3.64
C VAL A 148 -10.34 -10.01 4.77
N LEU A 149 -10.46 -9.32 5.92
CA LEU A 149 -9.63 -9.53 7.09
C LEU A 149 -9.64 -10.99 7.56
N TRP A 150 -10.81 -11.63 7.50
CA TRP A 150 -10.98 -13.01 8.00
C TRP A 150 -10.26 -14.03 7.12
N ASN A 151 -9.96 -13.71 5.88
CA ASN A 151 -9.17 -14.57 4.99
C ASN A 151 -7.71 -14.71 5.47
N PHE A 152 -7.22 -13.80 6.34
CA PHE A 152 -5.88 -13.93 6.93
C PHE A 152 -5.71 -15.24 7.69
N PHE A 153 -6.75 -15.75 8.34
CA PHE A 153 -6.68 -17.05 9.03
C PHE A 153 -6.44 -18.19 8.05
N ASP A 154 -7.07 -18.14 6.87
CA ASP A 154 -6.83 -19.13 5.81
C ASP A 154 -5.42 -19.03 5.22
N TRP A 155 -4.92 -17.82 4.98
CA TRP A 155 -3.57 -17.63 4.45
C TRP A 155 -2.49 -18.02 5.45
N ILE A 156 -2.73 -17.84 6.75
CA ILE A 156 -1.84 -18.28 7.83
C ILE A 156 -1.85 -19.81 7.94
N ASP A 157 -3.00 -20.46 7.84
CA ASP A 157 -3.15 -21.90 8.03
C ASP A 157 -2.73 -22.72 6.79
N LYS A 158 -3.13 -22.27 5.58
CA LYS A 158 -3.01 -23.04 4.35
C LYS A 158 -1.88 -22.58 3.41
N GLY A 159 -1.21 -21.49 3.74
CA GLY A 159 -0.16 -20.91 2.90
C GLY A 159 1.14 -21.73 2.90
N ALA A 160 2.00 -21.48 1.91
CA ALA A 160 3.39 -21.88 2.00
C ALA A 160 4.04 -21.16 3.21
N PHE A 161 5.06 -21.75 3.82
CA PHE A 161 5.66 -21.24 5.07
C PHE A 161 5.97 -19.74 5.05
N GLU A 162 6.58 -19.25 3.97
CA GLU A 162 6.88 -17.82 3.82
C GLU A 162 5.62 -16.95 3.70
N VAL A 163 4.58 -17.43 3.03
CA VAL A 163 3.29 -16.73 2.90
C VAL A 163 2.57 -16.69 4.24
N SER A 164 2.51 -17.82 4.94
CA SER A 164 1.92 -17.94 6.28
C SER A 164 2.59 -17.00 7.28
N ALA A 165 3.93 -16.99 7.30
CA ALA A 165 4.71 -16.13 8.19
C ALA A 165 4.48 -14.64 7.89
N ASP A 166 4.44 -14.26 6.61
CA ASP A 166 4.20 -12.87 6.21
C ASP A 166 2.75 -12.44 6.48
N ALA A 167 1.76 -13.30 6.21
CA ALA A 167 0.36 -13.06 6.52
C ALA A 167 0.16 -12.84 8.03
N PHE A 168 0.77 -13.68 8.87
CA PHE A 168 0.73 -13.51 10.32
C PHE A 168 1.37 -12.20 10.78
N ASN A 169 2.53 -11.84 10.22
CA ASN A 169 3.17 -10.57 10.52
C ASN A 169 2.31 -9.35 10.13
N THR A 170 1.62 -9.43 9.00
CA THR A 170 0.72 -8.37 8.53
C THR A 170 -0.53 -8.27 9.42
N PHE A 171 -1.14 -9.41 9.77
CA PHE A 171 -2.32 -9.47 10.64
C PHE A 171 -2.04 -8.88 12.05
N ARG A 172 -0.82 -8.99 12.56
CA ARG A 172 -0.44 -8.46 13.88
C ARG A 172 -0.36 -6.94 13.95
N VAL A 173 -0.24 -6.23 12.84
CA VAL A 173 -0.05 -4.76 12.85
C VAL A 173 -1.23 -4.04 13.52
N PRO A 174 -2.51 -4.31 13.18
CA PRO A 174 -3.64 -3.69 13.86
C PRO A 174 -3.65 -3.90 15.37
N SER A 175 -3.29 -5.11 15.83
CA SER A 175 -3.28 -5.47 17.24
C SER A 175 -2.24 -4.72 18.09
N SER A 176 -1.26 -4.07 17.45
CA SER A 176 -0.21 -3.30 18.15
C SER A 176 -0.59 -1.84 18.39
N LEU A 177 -1.61 -1.33 17.72
CA LEU A 177 -2.05 0.06 17.81
C LEU A 177 -2.83 0.35 19.11
N GLU A 178 -3.49 -0.64 19.70
CA GLU A 178 -4.25 -0.47 20.96
C GLU A 178 -3.39 -0.21 22.21
N ARG A 179 -2.07 -0.26 22.11
CA ARG A 179 -1.17 -0.18 23.29
C ARG A 179 -0.57 1.19 23.55
N HIS A 180 -0.95 2.22 22.81
CA HIS A 180 -0.39 3.58 22.97
C HIS A 180 -1.40 4.59 23.52
N GLY A 181 -2.45 4.12 24.18
CA GLY A 181 -3.51 4.92 24.79
C GLY A 181 -3.57 4.81 26.32
N ASP A 182 -2.40 4.91 27.01
CA ASP A 182 -2.30 5.15 28.46
C ASP A 182 -1.33 6.30 28.75
#